data_e50951b5e264404aa04eea31e6050628
#
_entry.id   e50951b5e264404aa04eea31e6050628
#
_cell.length_a   1.000
_cell.length_b   1.000
_cell.length_c   1.000
_cell.angle_alpha   90.00
_cell.angle_beta   90.00
_cell.angle_gamma   90.00
#
_symmetry.space_group_name_H-M   'P 1'
#
loop_
_entity.id
_entity.type
_entity.pdbx_description
1 polymer ?
#
loop_
_entity_poly.entity_id
_entity_poly.type
_entity_poly.pdbx_seq_one_letter_code
_entity_poly.pdbx_strand_id
1 'polypeptide(L)'
;MVNMAKHISISFDLSEMFDKVGEETAIKGSKLSDINPISFERTELTENYKGLILDDMRRSLGVLTFSLRKYGARRENVHGGKENNYSIEADVPEGFDESMVEELRNVMNTYIKYQALFKWYGEILGLQDATSFLERSNESLMQVMMMVSRRLAPTRTAPAEKTRESCNFE
;
A
#
# COMPACT_ATOMS: atom_id res chain seq x y z
N MET A 1 -13.66 -28.24 7.10
CA MET A 1 -12.25 -27.84 7.05
C MET A 1 -12.17 -26.42 7.58
N VAL A 2 -11.51 -26.24 8.73
CA VAL A 2 -11.27 -24.88 9.27
C VAL A 2 -10.23 -24.25 8.36
N ASN A 3 -10.62 -23.25 7.56
CA ASN A 3 -9.65 -22.44 6.81
C ASN A 3 -8.81 -21.70 7.86
N MET A 4 -7.58 -22.19 8.10
CA MET A 4 -6.65 -21.48 8.95
C MET A 4 -6.22 -20.21 8.21
N ALA A 5 -6.60 -19.06 8.74
CA ALA A 5 -6.15 -17.78 8.25
C ALA A 5 -4.71 -17.52 8.72
N LYS A 6 -3.89 -16.90 7.88
CA LYS A 6 -2.57 -16.41 8.27
C LYS A 6 -2.69 -14.96 8.74
N HIS A 7 -2.10 -14.67 9.88
CA HIS A 7 -2.05 -13.31 10.41
C HIS A 7 -0.87 -12.56 9.81
N ILE A 8 -1.12 -11.37 9.25
CA ILE A 8 -0.08 -10.45 8.76
C ILE A 8 -0.21 -9.10 9.47
N SER A 9 0.92 -8.46 9.72
CA SER A 9 1.00 -7.10 10.28
C SER A 9 1.87 -6.24 9.38
N ILE A 10 1.36 -5.08 8.96
CA ILE A 10 2.05 -4.13 8.08
C ILE A 10 2.12 -2.80 8.79
N SER A 11 3.34 -2.31 9.05
CA SER A 11 3.60 -1.05 9.74
C SER A 11 3.86 0.10 8.77
N PHE A 12 3.43 1.31 9.17
CA PHE A 12 3.53 2.56 8.40
C PHE A 12 4.08 3.68 9.30
N ASP A 13 5.10 4.38 8.83
CA ASP A 13 5.57 5.64 9.41
C ASP A 13 5.12 6.79 8.50
N LEU A 14 4.05 7.49 8.90
CA LEU A 14 3.50 8.58 8.09
C LEU A 14 4.39 9.83 8.09
N SER A 15 5.25 10.00 9.11
CA SER A 15 6.20 11.10 9.13
C SER A 15 7.29 10.90 8.07
N GLU A 16 7.85 9.70 8.00
CA GLU A 16 8.82 9.35 6.94
C GLU A 16 8.19 9.45 5.54
N MET A 17 6.92 9.06 5.41
CA MET A 17 6.19 9.18 4.15
C MET A 17 5.95 10.65 3.76
N PHE A 18 5.66 11.52 4.72
CA PHE A 18 5.52 12.96 4.48
C PHE A 18 6.83 13.54 3.95
N ASP A 19 7.96 13.18 4.57
CA ASP A 19 9.28 13.66 4.14
C ASP A 19 9.59 13.23 2.69
N LYS A 20 9.30 11.96 2.33
CA LYS A 20 9.45 11.46 0.95
C LYS A 20 8.54 12.19 -0.05
N VAL A 21 7.31 12.53 0.32
CA VAL A 21 6.41 13.34 -0.52
C VAL A 21 6.98 14.76 -0.68
N GLY A 22 7.53 15.34 0.39
CA GLY A 22 8.21 16.64 0.36
C GLY A 22 9.38 16.64 -0.63
N GLU A 23 10.27 15.65 -0.56
CA GLU A 23 11.38 15.48 -1.51
C GLU A 23 10.90 15.37 -2.97
N GLU A 24 9.84 14.59 -3.23
CA GLU A 24 9.28 14.42 -4.58
C GLU A 24 8.71 15.74 -5.11
N THR A 25 8.03 16.52 -4.27
CA THR A 25 7.49 17.83 -4.65
C THR A 25 8.59 18.86 -4.88
N ALA A 26 9.66 18.84 -4.08
CA ALA A 26 10.82 19.71 -4.27
C ALA A 26 11.55 19.41 -5.60
N ILE A 27 11.77 18.13 -5.92
CA ILE A 27 12.38 17.72 -7.20
C ILE A 27 11.50 18.16 -8.39
N LYS A 28 10.19 18.02 -8.29
CA LYS A 28 9.27 18.47 -9.33
C LYS A 28 9.27 19.99 -9.45
N GLY A 29 9.28 20.69 -8.32
CA GLY A 29 9.39 22.14 -8.27
C GLY A 29 10.67 22.67 -8.90
N SER A 30 11.82 22.03 -8.62
CA SER A 30 13.11 22.41 -9.21
C SER A 30 13.12 22.32 -10.73
N LYS A 31 12.51 21.29 -11.30
CA LYS A 31 12.37 21.13 -12.77
C LYS A 31 11.47 22.20 -13.39
N LEU A 32 10.48 22.69 -12.65
CA LEU A 32 9.60 23.78 -13.09
C LEU A 32 10.26 25.15 -12.91
N SER A 33 11.20 25.31 -11.98
CA SER A 33 11.92 26.58 -11.74
C SER A 33 12.77 27.00 -12.92
N ASP A 34 13.27 26.06 -13.73
CA ASP A 34 13.98 26.34 -14.97
C ASP A 34 13.11 27.10 -15.99
N ILE A 35 11.79 26.97 -15.86
CA ILE A 35 10.80 27.63 -16.71
C ILE A 35 10.24 28.89 -16.03
N ASN A 36 10.02 28.85 -14.72
CA ASN A 36 9.48 29.97 -13.93
C ASN A 36 9.92 29.84 -12.45
N PRO A 37 10.82 30.72 -11.95
CA PRO A 37 11.32 30.69 -10.57
C PRO A 37 10.23 30.74 -9.48
N ILE A 38 9.12 31.45 -9.75
CA ILE A 38 8.00 31.58 -8.80
C ILE A 38 7.26 30.23 -8.63
N SER A 39 7.37 29.32 -9.60
CA SER A 39 6.71 28.02 -9.55
C SER A 39 7.35 27.06 -8.52
N PHE A 40 8.64 27.26 -8.19
CA PHE A 40 9.34 26.43 -7.20
C PHE A 40 8.74 26.60 -5.81
N GLU A 41 8.68 27.84 -5.32
CA GLU A 41 8.16 28.15 -3.97
C GLU A 41 6.70 27.74 -3.76
N ARG A 42 5.93 27.63 -4.86
CA ARG A 42 4.52 27.22 -4.83
C ARG A 42 4.32 25.72 -4.94
N THR A 43 5.30 24.99 -5.41
CA THR A 43 5.16 23.56 -5.71
C THR A 43 5.70 22.68 -4.59
N GLU A 44 6.66 23.20 -3.81
CA GLU A 44 7.25 22.49 -2.70
C GLU A 44 6.28 22.35 -1.53
N LEU A 45 6.13 21.14 -1.01
CA LEU A 45 5.35 20.87 0.19
C LEU A 45 6.11 21.34 1.42
N THR A 46 5.55 22.32 2.13
CA THR A 46 6.17 22.93 3.31
C THR A 46 5.60 22.35 4.61
N GLU A 47 6.39 22.46 5.70
CA GLU A 47 5.99 22.06 7.06
C GLU A 47 4.66 22.69 7.53
N ASN A 48 4.29 23.85 6.99
CA ASN A 48 3.02 24.53 7.32
C ASN A 48 1.78 23.67 6.97
N TYR A 49 1.90 22.79 5.99
CA TYR A 49 0.81 21.90 5.55
C TYR A 49 0.93 20.48 6.12
N LYS A 50 1.96 20.20 6.92
CA LYS A 50 2.23 18.87 7.47
C LYS A 50 1.02 18.25 8.16
N GLY A 51 0.36 19.00 9.04
CA GLY A 51 -0.82 18.51 9.75
C GLY A 51 -1.93 18.08 8.79
N LEU A 52 -2.22 18.90 7.77
CA LEU A 52 -3.27 18.62 6.79
C LEU A 52 -2.96 17.38 5.94
N ILE A 53 -1.72 17.24 5.49
CA ILE A 53 -1.30 16.09 4.68
C ILE A 53 -1.24 14.81 5.52
N LEU A 54 -0.75 14.88 6.76
CA LEU A 54 -0.78 13.73 7.67
C LEU A 54 -2.20 13.27 7.98
N ASP A 55 -3.16 14.19 8.12
CA ASP A 55 -4.56 13.84 8.31
C ASP A 55 -5.14 13.13 7.09
N ASP A 56 -4.76 13.54 5.89
CA ASP A 56 -5.17 12.88 4.66
C ASP A 56 -4.54 11.48 4.52
N MET A 57 -3.26 11.34 4.86
CA MET A 57 -2.59 10.04 4.94
C MET A 57 -3.27 9.10 5.94
N ARG A 58 -3.70 9.60 7.11
CA ARG A 58 -4.46 8.82 8.10
C ARG A 58 -5.82 8.37 7.56
N ARG A 59 -6.51 9.23 6.77
CA ARG A 59 -7.75 8.87 6.08
C ARG A 59 -7.50 7.77 5.06
N SER A 60 -6.42 7.88 4.29
CA SER A 60 -6.01 6.87 3.31
C SER A 60 -5.74 5.51 3.95
N LEU A 61 -5.08 5.47 5.13
CA LEU A 61 -4.97 4.26 5.94
C LEU A 61 -6.34 3.71 6.36
N GLY A 62 -7.28 4.58 6.69
CA GLY A 62 -8.66 4.19 6.99
C GLY A 62 -9.34 3.50 5.81
N VAL A 63 -9.16 4.02 4.59
CA VAL A 63 -9.69 3.42 3.36
C VAL A 63 -9.06 2.05 3.09
N LEU A 64 -7.73 1.92 3.25
CA LEU A 64 -7.04 0.63 3.13
C LEU A 64 -7.58 -0.40 4.12
N THR A 65 -7.70 -0.02 5.40
CA THR A 65 -8.25 -0.89 6.44
C THR A 65 -9.67 -1.31 6.12
N PHE A 66 -10.52 -0.37 5.68
CA PHE A 66 -11.89 -0.67 5.29
C PHE A 66 -11.96 -1.61 4.08
N SER A 67 -11.12 -1.41 3.08
CA SER A 67 -11.06 -2.27 1.89
C SER A 67 -10.65 -3.70 2.23
N LEU A 68 -9.84 -3.87 3.27
CA LEU A 68 -9.38 -5.17 3.76
C LEU A 68 -10.26 -5.76 4.88
N ARG A 69 -11.38 -5.12 5.24
CA ARG A 69 -12.22 -5.55 6.37
C ARG A 69 -12.74 -6.99 6.25
N LYS A 70 -12.91 -7.50 5.02
CA LYS A 70 -13.30 -8.91 4.80
C LYS A 70 -12.24 -9.91 5.28
N TYR A 71 -11.02 -9.45 5.50
CA TYR A 71 -9.90 -10.20 6.09
C TYR A 71 -9.67 -9.83 7.56
N GLY A 72 -10.69 -9.31 8.24
CA GLY A 72 -10.58 -8.93 9.65
C GLY A 72 -9.64 -7.75 9.92
N ALA A 73 -9.29 -6.96 8.87
CA ALA A 73 -8.30 -5.89 9.00
C ALA A 73 -8.66 -4.88 10.09
N ARG A 74 -7.67 -4.57 10.92
CA ARG A 74 -7.73 -3.59 12.01
C ARG A 74 -6.55 -2.66 11.92
N ARG A 75 -6.78 -1.38 12.21
CA ARG A 75 -5.72 -0.40 12.33
C ARG A 75 -5.41 -0.16 13.80
N GLU A 76 -4.15 -0.25 14.14
CA GLU A 76 -3.66 0.03 15.48
C GLU A 76 -2.62 1.16 15.44
N ASN A 77 -2.59 1.97 16.51
CA ASN A 77 -1.49 2.89 16.74
C ASN A 77 -0.36 2.11 17.39
N VAL A 78 0.81 2.16 16.82
CA VAL A 78 2.00 1.53 17.44
C VAL A 78 2.43 2.40 18.60
N HIS A 79 1.96 2.05 19.82
CA HIS A 79 2.37 2.70 21.05
C HIS A 79 3.84 2.35 21.34
N GLY A 80 4.72 3.32 21.29
CA GLY A 80 6.11 3.06 21.70
C GLY A 80 7.18 3.95 21.11
N GLY A 81 6.87 5.11 20.51
CA GLY A 81 7.99 5.99 20.23
C GLY A 81 7.81 7.14 19.26
N LYS A 82 7.05 7.01 18.23
CA LYS A 82 6.85 8.11 17.29
C LYS A 82 5.36 8.35 17.07
N GLU A 83 4.95 9.61 17.17
CA GLU A 83 3.65 10.05 16.63
C GLU A 83 3.57 9.66 15.15
N ASN A 84 2.40 9.23 14.71
CA ASN A 84 2.10 8.83 13.32
C ASN A 84 2.62 7.45 12.87
N ASN A 85 2.95 6.57 13.81
CA ASN A 85 3.21 5.16 13.50
C ASN A 85 1.91 4.35 13.64
N TYR A 86 1.57 3.62 12.59
CA TYR A 86 0.38 2.80 12.51
C TYR A 86 0.73 1.40 12.02
N SER A 87 -0.09 0.41 12.41
CA SER A 87 -0.08 -0.92 11.79
C SER A 87 -1.47 -1.26 11.26
N ILE A 88 -1.52 -2.02 10.19
CA ILE A 88 -2.71 -2.72 9.73
C ILE A 88 -2.46 -4.20 9.94
N GLU A 89 -3.31 -4.83 10.74
CA GLU A 89 -3.31 -6.26 10.98
C GLU A 89 -4.46 -6.88 10.22
N ALA A 90 -4.24 -8.02 9.56
CA ALA A 90 -5.27 -8.71 8.80
C ALA A 90 -5.04 -10.22 8.80
N ASP A 91 -6.15 -10.98 8.70
CA ASP A 91 -6.15 -12.42 8.57
C ASP A 91 -6.36 -12.82 7.11
N VAL A 92 -5.26 -13.09 6.42
CA VAL A 92 -5.26 -13.45 4.99
C VAL A 92 -5.49 -14.96 4.80
N PRO A 93 -5.94 -15.39 3.61
CA PRO A 93 -6.13 -16.81 3.32
C PRO A 93 -4.86 -17.63 3.55
N GLU A 94 -5.01 -18.89 3.99
CA GLU A 94 -3.88 -19.83 4.22
C GLU A 94 -2.92 -19.95 3.01
N GLY A 95 -3.46 -19.87 1.79
CA GLY A 95 -2.68 -19.90 0.56
C GLY A 95 -2.01 -18.56 0.18
N PHE A 96 -2.01 -17.56 1.07
CA PHE A 96 -1.30 -16.30 0.82
C PHE A 96 0.21 -16.50 0.89
N ASP A 97 0.92 -15.91 -0.06
CA ASP A 97 2.38 -15.95 -0.11
C ASP A 97 2.97 -14.87 0.80
N GLU A 98 3.56 -15.29 1.92
CA GLU A 98 4.17 -14.39 2.90
C GLU A 98 5.35 -13.59 2.33
N SER A 99 6.03 -14.10 1.29
CA SER A 99 7.10 -13.37 0.63
C SER A 99 6.62 -12.08 -0.03
N MET A 100 5.31 -11.96 -0.27
CA MET A 100 4.69 -10.77 -0.86
C MET A 100 4.31 -9.69 0.16
N VAL A 101 4.51 -9.90 1.46
CA VAL A 101 4.14 -8.92 2.50
C VAL A 101 4.87 -7.59 2.30
N GLU A 102 6.15 -7.63 1.96
CA GLU A 102 6.94 -6.41 1.72
C GLU A 102 6.48 -5.68 0.45
N GLU A 103 6.18 -6.41 -0.62
CA GLU A 103 5.62 -5.82 -1.83
C GLU A 103 4.23 -5.23 -1.57
N LEU A 104 3.40 -5.93 -0.81
CA LEU A 104 2.09 -5.43 -0.38
C LEU A 104 2.22 -4.12 0.41
N ARG A 105 3.19 -4.03 1.35
CA ARG A 105 3.51 -2.78 2.06
C ARG A 105 3.88 -1.67 1.08
N ASN A 106 4.74 -1.95 0.10
CA ASN A 106 5.18 -0.97 -0.88
C ASN A 106 4.03 -0.44 -1.75
N VAL A 107 3.11 -1.31 -2.15
CA VAL A 107 1.91 -0.90 -2.91
C VAL A 107 0.97 -0.06 -2.03
N MET A 108 0.79 -0.42 -0.75
CA MET A 108 -0.01 0.37 0.20
C MET A 108 0.63 1.76 0.44
N ASN A 109 1.95 1.83 0.60
CA ASN A 109 2.68 3.10 0.71
C ASN A 109 2.51 3.95 -0.55
N THR A 110 2.54 3.33 -1.72
CA THR A 110 2.32 4.00 -3.01
C THR A 110 0.91 4.58 -3.09
N TYR A 111 -0.10 3.85 -2.63
CA TYR A 111 -1.47 4.36 -2.52
C TYR A 111 -1.55 5.61 -1.66
N ILE A 112 -1.01 5.57 -0.44
CA ILE A 112 -1.04 6.70 0.50
C ILE A 112 -0.28 7.90 -0.07
N LYS A 113 0.90 7.65 -0.67
CA LYS A 113 1.70 8.70 -1.32
C LYS A 113 0.93 9.42 -2.43
N TYR A 114 0.28 8.69 -3.32
CA TYR A 114 -0.47 9.31 -4.41
C TYR A 114 -1.72 10.05 -3.93
N GLN A 115 -2.37 9.61 -2.85
CA GLN A 115 -3.44 10.37 -2.21
C GLN A 115 -2.91 11.70 -1.66
N ALA A 116 -1.77 11.69 -0.97
CA ALA A 116 -1.14 12.91 -0.47
C ALA A 116 -0.73 13.88 -1.60
N LEU A 117 -0.17 13.36 -2.70
CA LEU A 117 0.18 14.16 -3.88
C LEU A 117 -1.06 14.73 -4.56
N PHE A 118 -2.14 13.96 -4.68
CA PHE A 118 -3.41 14.45 -5.20
C PHE A 118 -3.98 15.57 -4.32
N LYS A 119 -3.95 15.39 -2.99
CA LYS A 119 -4.35 16.42 -2.02
C LYS A 119 -3.56 17.70 -2.21
N TRP A 120 -2.23 17.58 -2.29
CA TRP A 120 -1.34 18.72 -2.45
C TRP A 120 -1.55 19.44 -3.78
N TYR A 121 -1.38 18.72 -4.88
CA TYR A 121 -1.44 19.34 -6.22
C TYR A 121 -2.86 19.70 -6.65
N GLY A 122 -3.84 18.85 -6.37
CA GLY A 122 -5.23 19.05 -6.80
C GLY A 122 -6.00 20.01 -5.93
N GLU A 123 -6.08 19.73 -4.63
CA GLU A 123 -6.96 20.51 -3.75
C GLU A 123 -6.29 21.77 -3.21
N ILE A 124 -4.99 21.73 -2.89
CA ILE A 124 -4.30 22.88 -2.31
C ILE A 124 -3.77 23.82 -3.39
N LEU A 125 -3.08 23.28 -4.41
CA LEU A 125 -2.54 24.08 -5.50
C LEU A 125 -3.51 24.30 -6.67
N GLY A 126 -4.61 23.54 -6.73
CA GLY A 126 -5.64 23.68 -7.78
C GLY A 126 -5.17 23.30 -9.19
N LEU A 127 -4.19 22.41 -9.31
CA LEU A 127 -3.63 21.98 -10.59
C LEU A 127 -4.51 20.92 -11.25
N GLN A 128 -4.94 21.15 -12.49
CA GLN A 128 -5.81 20.23 -13.24
C GLN A 128 -5.16 18.86 -13.50
N ASP A 129 -3.85 18.81 -13.66
CA ASP A 129 -3.12 17.57 -13.94
C ASP A 129 -2.99 16.62 -12.73
N ALA A 130 -3.48 17.05 -11.56
CA ALA A 130 -3.42 16.25 -10.35
C ALA A 130 -4.29 14.98 -10.42
N THR A 131 -5.28 14.90 -11.31
CA THR A 131 -6.14 13.72 -11.51
C THR A 131 -5.34 12.46 -11.81
N SER A 132 -4.18 12.57 -12.45
CA SER A 132 -3.27 11.45 -12.70
C SER A 132 -2.77 10.78 -11.42
N PHE A 133 -2.63 11.52 -10.31
CA PHE A 133 -2.27 10.95 -9.02
C PHE A 133 -3.43 10.16 -8.40
N LEU A 134 -4.66 10.65 -8.59
CA LEU A 134 -5.85 9.93 -8.13
C LEU A 134 -6.03 8.60 -8.88
N GLU A 135 -5.82 8.59 -10.20
CA GLU A 135 -5.86 7.38 -11.02
C GLU A 135 -4.83 6.34 -10.54
N ARG A 136 -3.58 6.75 -10.38
CA ARG A 136 -2.50 5.88 -9.87
C ARG A 136 -2.77 5.37 -8.45
N SER A 137 -3.38 6.20 -7.62
CA SER A 137 -3.80 5.78 -6.28
C SER A 137 -4.86 4.68 -6.37
N ASN A 138 -5.90 4.86 -7.20
CA ASN A 138 -6.94 3.85 -7.39
C ASN A 138 -6.37 2.54 -7.96
N GLU A 139 -5.44 2.60 -8.90
CA GLU A 139 -4.73 1.44 -9.42
C GLU A 139 -3.98 0.70 -8.31
N SER A 140 -3.26 1.44 -7.44
CA SER A 140 -2.55 0.86 -6.30
C SER A 140 -3.52 0.19 -5.31
N LEU A 141 -4.68 0.80 -5.03
CA LEU A 141 -5.71 0.20 -4.18
C LEU A 141 -6.24 -1.11 -4.77
N MET A 142 -6.51 -1.12 -6.07
CA MET A 142 -6.94 -2.35 -6.77
C MET A 142 -5.85 -3.43 -6.71
N GLN A 143 -4.58 -3.06 -6.86
CA GLN A 143 -3.45 -3.98 -6.75
C GLN A 143 -3.36 -4.58 -5.35
N VAL A 144 -3.53 -3.79 -4.28
CA VAL A 144 -3.62 -4.29 -2.89
C VAL A 144 -4.69 -5.38 -2.78
N MET A 145 -5.89 -5.10 -3.31
CA MET A 145 -7.01 -6.05 -3.25
C MET A 145 -6.73 -7.34 -4.01
N MET A 146 -6.07 -7.26 -5.17
CA MET A 146 -5.67 -8.44 -5.95
C MET A 146 -4.60 -9.25 -5.23
N MET A 147 -3.58 -8.60 -4.66
CA MET A 147 -2.49 -9.28 -3.95
C MET A 147 -3.01 -10.06 -2.76
N VAL A 148 -3.85 -9.46 -1.92
CA VAL A 148 -4.41 -10.12 -0.72
C VAL A 148 -5.36 -11.26 -1.09
N SER A 149 -6.04 -11.19 -2.24
CA SER A 149 -6.92 -12.26 -2.73
C SER A 149 -6.17 -13.38 -3.44
N ARG A 150 -4.92 -13.17 -3.84
CA ARG A 150 -4.10 -14.14 -4.58
C ARG A 150 -3.73 -15.31 -3.67
N ARG A 151 -3.93 -16.51 -4.19
CA ARG A 151 -3.56 -17.77 -3.51
C ARG A 151 -2.44 -18.43 -4.29
N LEU A 152 -1.54 -19.09 -3.56
CA LEU A 152 -0.59 -20.01 -4.19
C LEU A 152 -1.37 -21.08 -4.96
N ALA A 153 -0.90 -21.41 -6.15
CA ALA A 153 -1.48 -22.52 -6.89
C ALA A 153 -1.36 -23.80 -6.04
N PRO A 154 -2.44 -24.63 -5.96
CA PRO A 154 -2.34 -25.87 -5.23
C PRO A 154 -1.21 -26.72 -5.81
N THR A 155 -0.29 -27.14 -4.97
CA THR A 155 0.79 -28.06 -5.34
C THR A 155 0.11 -29.35 -5.83
N ARG A 156 0.20 -29.66 -7.12
CA ARG A 156 -0.24 -30.95 -7.63
C ARG A 156 0.65 -32.00 -6.98
N THR A 157 0.10 -32.70 -6.00
CA THR A 157 0.70 -33.95 -5.55
C THR A 157 0.65 -34.90 -6.75
N ALA A 158 1.81 -35.31 -7.24
CA ALA A 158 1.86 -36.32 -8.29
C ALA A 158 1.06 -37.54 -7.80
N PRO A 159 0.17 -38.13 -8.61
CA PRO A 159 -0.53 -39.33 -8.19
C PRO A 159 0.52 -40.35 -7.84
N ALA A 160 0.37 -40.95 -6.62
CA ALA A 160 1.26 -42.04 -6.21
C ALA A 160 1.31 -43.05 -7.34
N GLU A 161 2.51 -43.34 -7.83
CA GLU A 161 2.74 -44.43 -8.78
C GLU A 161 2.11 -45.67 -8.19
N LYS A 162 1.02 -46.16 -8.81
CA LYS A 162 0.50 -47.48 -8.51
C LYS A 162 1.59 -48.47 -8.91
N THR A 163 2.25 -49.02 -7.93
CA THR A 163 3.14 -50.14 -8.08
C THR A 163 2.35 -51.20 -8.88
N ARG A 164 2.74 -51.44 -10.13
CA ARG A 164 2.22 -52.53 -10.92
C ARG A 164 2.74 -53.80 -10.25
N GLU A 165 1.90 -54.43 -9.42
CA GLU A 165 2.11 -55.80 -9.04
C GLU A 165 2.13 -56.65 -10.33
N SER A 166 3.29 -57.19 -10.63
CA SER A 166 3.46 -58.15 -11.70
C SER A 166 2.66 -59.40 -11.33
N CYS A 167 1.53 -59.62 -12.01
CA CYS A 167 0.86 -60.91 -12.01
C CYS A 167 1.77 -61.88 -12.76
N ASN A 168 2.53 -62.67 -12.02
CA ASN A 168 3.12 -63.90 -12.55
C ASN A 168 1.99 -64.91 -12.63
N PHE A 169 1.60 -65.27 -13.85
CA PHE A 169 0.86 -66.49 -14.16
C PHE A 169 1.86 -67.59 -14.38
N GLU A 170 1.84 -68.61 -13.53
CA GLU A 170 2.30 -69.96 -13.85
C GLU A 170 1.20 -70.75 -14.58
#